data_ac2069636f3dba28b002a536c21d10f9
#
_entry.id   ac2069636f3dba28b002a536c21d10f9
#
_cell.length_a   1.000
_cell.length_b   1.000
_cell.length_c   1.000
_cell.angle_alpha   90.00
_cell.angle_beta   90.00
_cell.angle_gamma   90.00
#
_symmetry.space_group_name_H-M   'P 1'
#
loop_
_entity.id
_entity.type
_entity.pdbx_description
1 polymer ?
#
loop_
_entity_poly.entity_id
_entity_poly.type
_entity_poly.pdbx_seq_one_letter_code
_entity_poly.pdbx_strand_id
1 'polypeptide(L)'
;MEYFFSPFPKEGVSERILMWLPLTLFFPVGFMYAGLFAFWVSWVLTGDWKNRWAILRTSPLLLPVLLLSLITLLMSLMNRSALVASNELWSAVGHYQTYLLVLPFLTLASGKWQEKMENIFLGSAVLAAMLFLLNMMHLLPDISLFRSYVVYLGNKSILLGILLALAACWMWARIVFERQVSVRNIALFVFLAAVAVFLAKTRTAVLLFVLGFLAVTLCSIRWSWKSVLFIAVFIASISTFWTYAVNQPRPATCVVNEVKAAPWEILHLRAVCTLQQVNDLREGRRSKDDDGMRSEIYRITSGIISEQPLLGHGAGSWMPIYHARANGLSSGTMTTPHSDYLLYLTELGLIGLFALIIIWGQQIRVSVTLLRSASLSLRQRGMQLLLLTLFMTAGAFFNAIMRDAVFAVAFLILLSIPLSGLRR
;
A
#
# COMPACT_ATOMS: atom_id res chain seq x y z
N MET A 1 10.64 -26.40 0.36
CA MET A 1 9.31 -26.53 -0.24
C MET A 1 9.33 -25.72 -1.52
N GLU A 2 9.18 -26.37 -2.66
CA GLU A 2 9.17 -25.69 -3.96
C GLU A 2 7.74 -25.24 -4.26
N TYR A 3 7.62 -24.03 -4.80
CA TYR A 3 6.35 -23.52 -5.32
C TYR A 3 6.30 -23.72 -6.83
N PHE A 4 5.13 -24.05 -7.36
CA PHE A 4 4.90 -24.16 -8.79
C PHE A 4 3.58 -23.48 -9.18
N PHE A 5 3.47 -23.12 -10.43
CA PHE A 5 2.25 -22.53 -10.99
C PHE A 5 1.49 -23.56 -11.80
N SER A 6 0.17 -23.55 -11.65
CA SER A 6 -0.73 -24.39 -12.43
C SER A 6 -1.12 -23.68 -13.72
N PRO A 7 -0.61 -24.10 -14.90
CA PRO A 7 -1.01 -23.53 -16.18
C PRO A 7 -2.39 -24.05 -16.59
N PHE A 8 -3.17 -23.17 -17.23
CA PHE A 8 -4.40 -23.53 -17.92
C PHE A 8 -4.33 -23.18 -19.40
N PRO A 9 -4.90 -24.00 -20.29
CA PRO A 9 -4.74 -23.81 -21.73
C PRO A 9 -5.50 -22.63 -22.31
N LYS A 10 -6.56 -22.13 -21.63
CA LYS A 10 -7.37 -20.99 -22.13
C LYS A 10 -7.70 -20.02 -21.00
N GLU A 11 -7.53 -18.72 -21.29
CA GLU A 11 -7.98 -17.64 -20.40
C GLU A 11 -9.51 -17.60 -20.37
N GLY A 12 -10.10 -17.72 -19.19
CA GLY A 12 -11.54 -17.62 -18.98
C GLY A 12 -12.02 -16.14 -18.95
N VAL A 13 -13.32 -15.96 -18.82
CA VAL A 13 -13.93 -14.62 -18.72
C VAL A 13 -13.46 -13.89 -17.47
N SER A 14 -13.34 -14.62 -16.36
CA SER A 14 -12.91 -14.05 -15.08
C SER A 14 -11.48 -13.50 -15.13
N GLU A 15 -10.56 -14.23 -15.78
CA GLU A 15 -9.17 -13.80 -15.99
C GLU A 15 -9.11 -12.56 -16.89
N ARG A 16 -9.94 -12.49 -17.92
CA ARG A 16 -10.02 -11.32 -18.81
C ARG A 16 -10.52 -10.08 -18.07
N ILE A 17 -11.54 -10.21 -17.24
CA ILE A 17 -12.04 -9.08 -16.44
C ILE A 17 -10.98 -8.66 -15.43
N LEU A 18 -10.38 -9.60 -14.69
CA LEU A 18 -9.34 -9.31 -13.71
C LEU A 18 -8.14 -8.61 -14.36
N MET A 19 -7.77 -9.01 -15.56
CA MET A 19 -6.68 -8.41 -16.34
C MET A 19 -6.85 -6.89 -16.53
N TRP A 20 -8.10 -6.41 -16.69
CA TRP A 20 -8.39 -4.99 -16.90
C TRP A 20 -8.63 -4.20 -15.61
N LEU A 21 -8.77 -4.86 -14.45
CA LEU A 21 -9.01 -4.16 -13.18
C LEU A 21 -7.93 -3.14 -12.81
N PRO A 22 -6.62 -3.33 -13.08
CA PRO A 22 -5.63 -2.31 -12.76
C PRO A 22 -5.86 -0.96 -13.43
N LEU A 23 -6.50 -0.93 -14.60
CA LEU A 23 -6.90 0.33 -15.24
C LEU A 23 -7.84 1.12 -14.33
N THR A 24 -8.78 0.45 -13.66
CA THR A 24 -9.79 1.09 -12.82
C THR A 24 -9.23 1.69 -11.52
N LEU A 25 -8.03 1.28 -11.09
CA LEU A 25 -7.38 1.82 -9.89
C LEU A 25 -7.05 3.31 -10.00
N PHE A 26 -6.92 3.80 -11.21
CA PHE A 26 -6.62 5.19 -11.52
C PHE A 26 -7.86 6.03 -11.89
N PHE A 27 -9.05 5.44 -11.87
CA PHE A 27 -10.33 6.10 -12.15
C PHE A 27 -11.16 6.31 -10.88
N PRO A 28 -12.28 7.04 -10.93
CA PRO A 28 -13.18 7.15 -9.79
C PRO A 28 -13.55 5.77 -9.23
N VAL A 29 -13.62 5.70 -7.91
CA VAL A 29 -13.76 4.45 -7.13
C VAL A 29 -14.91 3.56 -7.62
N GLY A 30 -15.99 4.15 -8.16
CA GLY A 30 -17.12 3.42 -8.72
C GLY A 30 -16.73 2.45 -9.84
N PHE A 31 -15.76 2.81 -10.69
CA PHE A 31 -15.27 1.93 -11.77
C PHE A 31 -14.55 0.70 -11.22
N MET A 32 -13.78 0.88 -10.14
CA MET A 32 -13.10 -0.23 -9.48
C MET A 32 -14.12 -1.22 -8.89
N TYR A 33 -15.13 -0.73 -8.17
CA TYR A 33 -16.17 -1.59 -7.60
C TYR A 33 -17.05 -2.24 -8.68
N ALA A 34 -17.38 -1.52 -9.75
CA ALA A 34 -18.12 -2.10 -10.88
C ALA A 34 -17.31 -3.23 -11.56
N GLY A 35 -16.02 -3.01 -11.77
CA GLY A 35 -15.12 -4.03 -12.32
C GLY A 35 -14.98 -5.25 -11.40
N LEU A 36 -14.87 -5.05 -10.09
CA LEU A 36 -14.88 -6.13 -9.10
C LEU A 36 -16.18 -6.90 -9.10
N PHE A 37 -17.31 -6.21 -9.14
CA PHE A 37 -18.63 -6.84 -9.22
C PHE A 37 -18.74 -7.71 -10.50
N ALA A 38 -18.33 -7.18 -11.66
CA ALA A 38 -18.29 -7.94 -12.91
C ALA A 38 -17.38 -9.18 -12.79
N PHE A 39 -16.21 -9.03 -12.14
CA PHE A 39 -15.32 -10.15 -11.85
C PHE A 39 -16.03 -11.21 -10.98
N TRP A 40 -16.67 -10.81 -9.88
CA TRP A 40 -17.38 -11.74 -8.99
C TRP A 40 -18.50 -12.48 -9.70
N VAL A 41 -19.32 -11.77 -10.47
CA VAL A 41 -20.39 -12.38 -11.26
C VAL A 41 -19.81 -13.40 -12.25
N SER A 42 -18.79 -13.03 -13.01
CA SER A 42 -18.16 -13.94 -13.97
C SER A 42 -17.52 -15.14 -13.25
N TRP A 43 -16.87 -14.91 -12.10
CA TRP A 43 -16.22 -15.93 -11.30
C TRP A 43 -17.23 -16.95 -10.76
N VAL A 44 -18.40 -16.50 -10.31
CA VAL A 44 -19.49 -17.38 -9.86
C VAL A 44 -20.07 -18.19 -11.02
N LEU A 45 -20.38 -17.53 -12.15
CA LEU A 45 -21.08 -18.14 -13.28
C LEU A 45 -20.23 -19.10 -14.13
N THR A 46 -18.94 -18.83 -14.24
CA THR A 46 -18.04 -19.58 -15.14
C THR A 46 -17.17 -20.61 -14.44
N GLY A 47 -17.40 -20.84 -13.13
CA GLY A 47 -16.47 -21.59 -12.28
C GLY A 47 -16.52 -23.08 -12.41
N ASP A 48 -15.43 -23.70 -12.76
CA ASP A 48 -15.10 -25.06 -12.38
C ASP A 48 -14.73 -25.08 -10.88
N TRP A 49 -15.73 -25.19 -10.03
CA TRP A 49 -15.59 -25.12 -8.57
C TRP A 49 -14.66 -26.20 -8.02
N LYS A 50 -14.67 -27.38 -8.60
CA LYS A 50 -13.80 -28.49 -8.18
C LYS A 50 -12.33 -28.16 -8.36
N ASN A 51 -11.99 -27.62 -9.51
CA ASN A 51 -10.62 -27.23 -9.82
C ASN A 51 -10.19 -25.98 -9.05
N ARG A 52 -11.06 -24.97 -8.94
CA ARG A 52 -10.81 -23.77 -8.14
C ARG A 52 -10.54 -24.10 -6.68
N TRP A 53 -11.32 -24.99 -6.11
CA TRP A 53 -11.09 -25.49 -4.75
C TRP A 53 -9.77 -26.23 -4.64
N ALA A 54 -9.43 -27.06 -5.62
CA ALA A 54 -8.13 -27.76 -5.66
C ALA A 54 -6.94 -26.79 -5.69
N ILE A 55 -7.06 -25.65 -6.40
CA ILE A 55 -6.04 -24.61 -6.40
C ILE A 55 -6.02 -23.88 -5.04
N LEU A 56 -7.18 -23.45 -4.56
CA LEU A 56 -7.28 -22.64 -3.35
C LEU A 56 -6.74 -23.38 -2.11
N ARG A 57 -7.11 -24.65 -1.93
CA ARG A 57 -6.66 -25.45 -0.76
C ARG A 57 -5.15 -25.64 -0.69
N THR A 58 -4.45 -25.51 -1.82
CA THR A 58 -2.98 -25.59 -1.88
C THR A 58 -2.32 -24.22 -1.86
N SER A 59 -3.11 -23.13 -1.84
CA SER A 59 -2.57 -21.79 -1.77
C SER A 59 -1.91 -21.51 -0.41
N PRO A 60 -0.72 -20.91 -0.38
CA PRO A 60 -0.03 -20.58 0.86
C PRO A 60 -0.75 -19.53 1.72
N LEU A 61 -1.67 -18.74 1.15
CA LEU A 61 -2.39 -17.67 1.86
C LEU A 61 -3.76 -18.08 2.39
N LEU A 62 -4.31 -19.22 2.00
CA LEU A 62 -5.66 -19.61 2.43
C LEU A 62 -5.79 -19.60 3.96
N LEU A 63 -4.94 -20.39 4.64
CA LEU A 63 -5.01 -20.51 6.10
C LEU A 63 -4.76 -19.19 6.83
N PRO A 64 -3.72 -18.39 6.52
CA PRO A 64 -3.52 -17.10 7.13
C PRO A 64 -4.70 -16.14 6.98
N VAL A 65 -5.31 -16.08 5.80
CA VAL A 65 -6.46 -15.20 5.53
C VAL A 65 -7.70 -15.64 6.32
N LEU A 66 -8.00 -16.95 6.34
CA LEU A 66 -9.10 -17.48 7.13
C LEU A 66 -8.87 -17.29 8.64
N LEU A 67 -7.63 -17.43 9.10
CA LEU A 67 -7.26 -17.19 10.50
C LEU A 67 -7.52 -15.73 10.91
N LEU A 68 -7.08 -14.75 10.10
CA LEU A 68 -7.36 -13.34 10.34
C LEU A 68 -8.87 -13.08 10.40
N SER A 69 -9.61 -13.62 9.42
CA SER A 69 -11.07 -13.48 9.36
C SER A 69 -11.75 -14.03 10.61
N LEU A 70 -11.39 -15.23 11.04
CA LEU A 70 -11.95 -15.88 12.23
C LEU A 70 -11.59 -15.09 13.51
N ILE A 71 -10.33 -14.70 13.67
CA ILE A 71 -9.88 -13.90 14.83
C ILE A 71 -10.65 -12.58 14.89
N THR A 72 -10.81 -11.88 13.77
CA THR A 72 -11.57 -10.64 13.72
C THR A 72 -13.01 -10.84 14.21
N LEU A 73 -13.69 -11.88 13.73
CA LEU A 73 -15.04 -12.19 14.16
C LEU A 73 -15.10 -12.52 15.65
N LEU A 74 -14.23 -13.40 16.13
CA LEU A 74 -14.20 -13.80 17.53
C LEU A 74 -13.92 -12.63 18.47
N MET A 75 -12.87 -11.83 18.17
CA MET A 75 -12.52 -10.68 19.01
C MET A 75 -13.62 -9.62 19.01
N SER A 76 -14.28 -9.39 17.87
CA SER A 76 -15.39 -8.43 17.78
C SER A 76 -16.64 -8.86 18.52
N LEU A 77 -16.89 -10.17 18.62
CA LEU A 77 -18.02 -10.70 19.38
C LEU A 77 -17.75 -10.78 20.88
N MET A 78 -16.51 -11.17 21.26
CA MET A 78 -16.13 -11.32 22.66
C MET A 78 -15.93 -9.98 23.36
N ASN A 79 -15.35 -8.99 22.66
CA ASN A 79 -14.98 -7.69 23.23
C ASN A 79 -15.80 -6.55 22.62
N ARG A 80 -17.10 -6.76 22.49
CA ARG A 80 -17.99 -5.74 21.96
C ARG A 80 -18.03 -4.53 22.89
N SER A 81 -17.52 -3.38 22.45
CA SER A 81 -17.64 -2.13 23.16
C SER A 81 -19.10 -1.67 23.21
N ALA A 82 -19.57 -1.29 24.39
CA ALA A 82 -20.91 -0.69 24.54
C ALA A 82 -21.04 0.67 23.83
N LEU A 83 -19.90 1.30 23.48
CA LEU A 83 -19.86 2.58 22.76
C LEU A 83 -20.07 2.43 21.24
N VAL A 84 -20.09 1.20 20.73
CA VAL A 84 -20.20 0.92 19.28
C VAL A 84 -21.59 0.40 18.96
N ALA A 85 -22.32 1.12 18.11
CA ALA A 85 -23.62 0.65 17.62
C ALA A 85 -23.47 -0.61 16.74
N SER A 86 -24.51 -1.45 16.68
CA SER A 86 -24.43 -2.75 15.98
C SER A 86 -24.10 -2.60 14.49
N ASN A 87 -24.65 -1.60 13.82
CA ASN A 87 -24.36 -1.30 12.41
C ASN A 87 -22.91 -0.85 12.19
N GLU A 88 -22.35 -0.07 13.11
CA GLU A 88 -20.95 0.38 13.07
C GLU A 88 -19.99 -0.79 13.32
N LEU A 89 -20.32 -1.69 14.26
CA LEU A 89 -19.56 -2.90 14.51
C LEU A 89 -19.42 -3.74 13.23
N TRP A 90 -20.53 -4.05 12.55
CA TRP A 90 -20.48 -4.87 11.34
C TRP A 90 -19.79 -4.17 10.18
N SER A 91 -19.91 -2.84 10.07
CA SER A 91 -19.13 -2.05 9.12
C SER A 91 -17.64 -2.15 9.41
N ALA A 92 -17.23 -2.02 10.67
CA ALA A 92 -15.84 -2.14 11.09
C ALA A 92 -15.30 -3.57 10.85
N VAL A 93 -16.07 -4.61 11.22
CA VAL A 93 -15.72 -6.01 10.91
C VAL A 93 -15.51 -6.19 9.42
N GLY A 94 -16.37 -5.60 8.57
CA GLY A 94 -16.24 -5.66 7.12
C GLY A 94 -14.89 -5.13 6.59
N HIS A 95 -14.34 -4.09 7.19
CA HIS A 95 -13.01 -3.58 6.82
C HIS A 95 -11.90 -4.61 7.07
N TYR A 96 -11.94 -5.32 8.17
CA TYR A 96 -10.96 -6.38 8.46
C TYR A 96 -11.14 -7.62 7.59
N GLN A 97 -12.36 -7.86 7.05
CA GLN A 97 -12.65 -8.97 6.14
C GLN A 97 -12.18 -8.73 4.70
N THR A 98 -11.65 -7.54 4.39
CA THR A 98 -11.23 -7.18 3.02
C THR A 98 -10.24 -8.18 2.44
N TYR A 99 -9.36 -8.79 3.25
CA TYR A 99 -8.44 -9.84 2.79
C TYR A 99 -9.11 -11.07 2.20
N LEU A 100 -10.38 -11.36 2.56
CA LEU A 100 -11.11 -12.46 1.93
C LEU A 100 -11.30 -12.27 0.42
N LEU A 101 -11.28 -11.01 -0.06
CA LEU A 101 -11.38 -10.69 -1.48
C LEU A 101 -10.22 -11.24 -2.31
N VAL A 102 -9.07 -11.54 -1.69
CA VAL A 102 -7.94 -12.15 -2.41
C VAL A 102 -8.22 -13.61 -2.77
N LEU A 103 -9.03 -14.33 -1.98
CA LEU A 103 -9.23 -15.77 -2.16
C LEU A 103 -9.76 -16.15 -3.54
N PRO A 104 -10.78 -15.48 -4.12
CA PRO A 104 -11.21 -15.74 -5.50
C PRO A 104 -10.10 -15.52 -6.53
N PHE A 105 -9.26 -14.50 -6.35
CA PHE A 105 -8.15 -14.26 -7.26
C PHE A 105 -7.13 -15.41 -7.22
N LEU A 106 -6.87 -15.98 -6.03
CA LEU A 106 -5.95 -17.10 -5.88
C LEU A 106 -6.45 -18.40 -6.53
N THR A 107 -7.76 -18.53 -6.78
CA THR A 107 -8.34 -19.70 -7.45
C THR A 107 -8.05 -19.75 -8.94
N LEU A 108 -7.65 -18.61 -9.53
CA LEU A 108 -7.37 -18.53 -10.96
C LEU A 108 -6.05 -19.20 -11.29
N ALA A 109 -5.99 -19.89 -12.41
CA ALA A 109 -4.76 -20.48 -12.89
C ALA A 109 -3.78 -19.42 -13.42
N SER A 110 -2.49 -19.69 -13.35
CA SER A 110 -1.50 -18.79 -13.94
C SER A 110 -1.53 -18.87 -15.48
N GLY A 111 -1.33 -17.71 -16.12
CA GLY A 111 -1.34 -17.60 -17.57
C GLY A 111 -0.71 -16.29 -18.04
N LYS A 112 -0.72 -16.10 -19.36
CA LYS A 112 -0.24 -14.87 -19.99
C LYS A 112 -1.04 -13.61 -19.58
N TRP A 113 -2.23 -13.80 -19.01
CA TRP A 113 -3.07 -12.71 -18.52
C TRP A 113 -2.39 -11.91 -17.42
N GLN A 114 -1.57 -12.53 -16.58
CA GLN A 114 -0.85 -11.86 -15.49
C GLN A 114 0.18 -10.87 -16.03
N GLU A 115 0.93 -11.25 -17.08
CA GLU A 115 1.87 -10.34 -17.75
C GLU A 115 1.13 -9.18 -18.44
N LYS A 116 -0.01 -9.47 -19.09
CA LYS A 116 -0.86 -8.44 -19.68
C LYS A 116 -1.42 -7.50 -18.60
N MET A 117 -1.88 -8.05 -17.48
CA MET A 117 -2.38 -7.29 -16.33
C MET A 117 -1.32 -6.34 -15.77
N GLU A 118 -0.07 -6.81 -15.64
CA GLU A 118 1.06 -5.98 -15.25
C GLU A 118 1.30 -4.85 -16.25
N ASN A 119 1.27 -5.15 -17.56
CA ASN A 119 1.44 -4.15 -18.62
C ASN A 119 0.31 -3.11 -18.59
N ILE A 120 -0.94 -3.54 -18.33
CA ILE A 120 -2.08 -2.65 -18.18
C ILE A 120 -1.88 -1.76 -16.95
N PHE A 121 -1.43 -2.31 -15.82
CA PHE A 121 -1.12 -1.51 -14.63
C PHE A 121 -0.07 -0.44 -14.91
N LEU A 122 1.06 -0.81 -15.53
CA LEU A 122 2.12 0.14 -15.86
C LEU A 122 1.66 1.19 -16.88
N GLY A 123 0.94 0.78 -17.91
CA GLY A 123 0.38 1.70 -18.91
C GLY A 123 -0.64 2.68 -18.29
N SER A 124 -1.48 2.18 -17.39
CA SER A 124 -2.45 3.00 -16.67
C SER A 124 -1.77 3.99 -15.70
N ALA A 125 -0.68 3.58 -15.06
CA ALA A 125 0.12 4.46 -14.22
C ALA A 125 0.77 5.60 -15.03
N VAL A 126 1.29 5.28 -16.22
CA VAL A 126 1.83 6.29 -17.16
C VAL A 126 0.73 7.26 -17.60
N LEU A 127 -0.43 6.74 -18.01
CA LEU A 127 -1.57 7.57 -18.39
C LEU A 127 -2.01 8.47 -17.24
N ALA A 128 -2.10 7.93 -16.04
CA ALA A 128 -2.44 8.68 -14.83
C ALA A 128 -1.44 9.80 -14.55
N ALA A 129 -0.14 9.50 -14.65
CA ALA A 129 0.92 10.49 -14.47
C ALA A 129 0.86 11.60 -15.52
N MET A 130 0.56 11.26 -16.77
CA MET A 130 0.38 12.24 -17.86
C MET A 130 -0.84 13.13 -17.60
N LEU A 131 -1.99 12.55 -17.25
CA LEU A 131 -3.20 13.33 -16.93
C LEU A 131 -2.96 14.25 -15.73
N PHE A 132 -2.19 13.79 -14.74
CA PHE A 132 -1.80 14.62 -13.62
C PHE A 132 -0.98 15.84 -14.03
N LEU A 133 0.03 15.65 -14.90
CA LEU A 133 0.82 16.75 -15.43
C LEU A 133 -0.02 17.74 -16.24
N LEU A 134 -0.88 17.25 -17.14
CA LEU A 134 -1.74 18.08 -17.95
C LEU A 134 -2.69 18.92 -17.09
N ASN A 135 -3.18 18.34 -15.99
CA ASN A 135 -4.01 19.12 -15.04
C ASN A 135 -3.19 20.18 -14.29
N MET A 136 -1.97 19.85 -13.86
CA MET A 136 -1.10 20.86 -13.24
C MET A 136 -0.79 22.04 -14.17
N MET A 137 -0.73 21.76 -15.47
CA MET A 137 -0.52 22.79 -16.52
C MET A 137 -1.81 23.51 -16.91
N HIS A 138 -2.95 23.19 -16.25
CA HIS A 138 -4.29 23.72 -16.58
C HIS A 138 -4.73 23.45 -18.03
N LEU A 139 -4.23 22.37 -18.64
CA LEU A 139 -4.57 21.99 -20.02
C LEU A 139 -5.79 21.06 -20.09
N LEU A 140 -6.26 20.50 -18.98
CA LEU A 140 -7.45 19.65 -18.94
C LEU A 140 -8.70 20.49 -18.71
N PRO A 141 -9.81 20.15 -19.40
CA PRO A 141 -11.10 20.80 -19.18
C PRO A 141 -11.62 20.51 -17.76
N ASP A 142 -12.44 21.44 -17.24
CA ASP A 142 -13.01 21.35 -15.91
C ASP A 142 -14.19 20.37 -15.84
N ILE A 143 -13.92 19.08 -16.13
CA ILE A 143 -14.89 17.99 -16.08
C ILE A 143 -14.78 17.30 -14.72
N SER A 144 -15.91 17.00 -14.10
CA SER A 144 -15.97 16.34 -12.78
C SER A 144 -15.20 15.02 -12.73
N LEU A 145 -15.15 14.27 -13.82
CA LEU A 145 -14.37 13.04 -13.96
C LEU A 145 -12.87 13.31 -13.79
N PHE A 146 -12.34 14.35 -14.42
CA PHE A 146 -10.94 14.74 -14.29
C PHE A 146 -10.64 15.34 -12.92
N ARG A 147 -11.56 16.12 -12.33
CA ARG A 147 -11.41 16.66 -10.97
C ARG A 147 -11.30 15.56 -9.91
N SER A 148 -12.19 14.59 -9.93
CA SER A 148 -12.16 13.49 -8.95
C SER A 148 -10.91 12.62 -9.09
N TYR A 149 -10.25 12.68 -10.22
CA TYR A 149 -9.12 11.88 -10.61
C TYR A 149 -7.78 12.60 -10.42
N VAL A 150 -7.76 13.88 -10.69
CA VAL A 150 -6.55 14.70 -10.79
C VAL A 150 -6.45 15.73 -9.66
N VAL A 151 -7.56 16.21 -9.11
CA VAL A 151 -7.54 17.03 -7.91
C VAL A 151 -7.40 16.12 -6.71
N TYR A 152 -6.18 15.95 -6.29
CA TYR A 152 -5.79 15.13 -5.17
C TYR A 152 -6.18 15.78 -3.86
N LEU A 153 -7.43 15.65 -3.50
CA LEU A 153 -7.94 16.05 -2.21
C LEU A 153 -8.06 14.80 -1.32
N GLY A 154 -7.36 14.79 -0.22
CA GLY A 154 -7.45 13.75 0.80
C GLY A 154 -6.82 12.41 0.40
N ASN A 155 -7.44 11.31 0.81
CA ASN A 155 -6.90 9.96 0.66
C ASN A 155 -6.61 9.52 -0.77
N LYS A 156 -7.30 10.04 -1.76
CA LYS A 156 -7.11 9.68 -3.18
C LYS A 156 -5.73 10.09 -3.70
N SER A 157 -5.18 11.22 -3.24
CA SER A 157 -3.83 11.66 -3.62
C SER A 157 -2.76 10.73 -3.07
N ILE A 158 -2.97 10.22 -1.86
CA ILE A 158 -2.04 9.29 -1.21
C ILE A 158 -2.01 7.97 -2.00
N LEU A 159 -3.18 7.41 -2.35
CA LEU A 159 -3.27 6.18 -3.13
C LEU A 159 -2.55 6.30 -4.47
N LEU A 160 -2.83 7.37 -5.22
CA LEU A 160 -2.16 7.56 -6.50
C LEU A 160 -0.64 7.64 -6.35
N GLY A 161 -0.15 8.46 -5.41
CA GLY A 161 1.29 8.56 -5.16
C GLY A 161 1.92 7.20 -4.86
N ILE A 162 1.25 6.38 -4.05
CA ILE A 162 1.69 5.03 -3.72
C ILE A 162 1.67 4.13 -4.96
N LEU A 163 0.61 4.16 -5.78
CA LEU A 163 0.52 3.35 -7.00
C LEU A 163 1.55 3.75 -8.05
N LEU A 164 1.82 5.06 -8.21
CA LEU A 164 2.88 5.54 -9.11
C LEU A 164 4.27 5.13 -8.63
N ALA A 165 4.53 5.22 -7.32
CA ALA A 165 5.78 4.75 -6.72
C ALA A 165 5.97 3.24 -6.92
N LEU A 166 4.91 2.45 -6.74
CA LEU A 166 4.92 1.00 -6.99
C LEU A 166 5.18 0.69 -8.46
N ALA A 167 4.50 1.40 -9.39
CA ALA A 167 4.70 1.24 -10.82
C ALA A 167 6.14 1.58 -11.24
N ALA A 168 6.72 2.64 -10.70
CA ALA A 168 8.14 2.98 -10.90
C ALA A 168 9.06 1.86 -10.40
N CYS A 169 8.83 1.33 -9.20
CA CYS A 169 9.62 0.21 -8.66
C CYS A 169 9.45 -1.08 -9.49
N TRP A 170 8.28 -1.37 -10.01
CA TRP A 170 8.06 -2.51 -10.92
C TRP A 170 8.76 -2.32 -12.26
N MET A 171 8.74 -1.09 -12.80
CA MET A 171 9.50 -0.78 -14.03
C MET A 171 11.01 -0.92 -13.78
N TRP A 172 11.51 -0.48 -12.63
CA TRP A 172 12.90 -0.67 -12.22
C TRP A 172 13.25 -2.17 -12.10
N ALA A 173 12.38 -2.97 -11.48
CA ALA A 173 12.55 -4.41 -11.38
C ALA A 173 12.65 -5.07 -12.77
N ARG A 174 11.83 -4.67 -13.75
CA ARG A 174 11.95 -5.14 -15.14
C ARG A 174 13.29 -4.79 -15.77
N ILE A 175 13.74 -3.54 -15.65
CA ILE A 175 15.03 -3.10 -16.20
C ILE A 175 16.17 -3.97 -15.66
N VAL A 176 16.15 -4.24 -14.36
CA VAL A 176 17.25 -4.91 -13.67
C VAL A 176 17.20 -6.43 -13.81
N PHE A 177 16.04 -7.06 -13.59
CA PHE A 177 15.90 -8.52 -13.59
C PHE A 177 15.79 -9.11 -14.99
N GLU A 178 15.04 -8.47 -15.90
CA GLU A 178 14.84 -8.95 -17.27
C GLU A 178 15.94 -8.44 -18.22
N ARG A 179 16.83 -7.59 -17.71
CA ARG A 179 17.85 -6.90 -18.53
C ARG A 179 17.25 -6.17 -19.74
N GLN A 180 16.01 -5.73 -19.62
CA GLN A 180 15.33 -4.95 -20.66
C GLN A 180 15.78 -3.49 -20.62
N VAL A 181 17.08 -3.29 -20.73
CA VAL A 181 17.68 -1.95 -20.76
C VAL A 181 17.39 -1.32 -22.10
N SER A 182 16.28 -0.61 -22.20
CA SER A 182 15.95 0.22 -23.37
C SER A 182 15.76 1.67 -22.92
N VAL A 183 16.06 2.60 -23.83
CA VAL A 183 15.84 4.04 -23.57
C VAL A 183 14.39 4.31 -23.15
N ARG A 184 13.43 3.63 -23.80
CA ARG A 184 12.02 3.72 -23.47
C ARG A 184 11.73 3.33 -22.01
N ASN A 185 12.24 2.16 -21.55
CA ASN A 185 11.97 1.66 -20.21
C ASN A 185 12.62 2.56 -19.15
N ILE A 186 13.82 3.07 -19.42
CA ILE A 186 14.49 4.04 -18.54
C ILE A 186 13.69 5.35 -18.48
N ALA A 187 13.25 5.87 -19.63
CA ALA A 187 12.44 7.10 -19.68
C ALA A 187 11.12 6.95 -18.91
N LEU A 188 10.42 5.81 -19.08
CA LEU A 188 9.18 5.53 -18.34
C LEU A 188 9.43 5.42 -16.83
N PHE A 189 10.50 4.74 -16.42
CA PHE A 189 10.90 4.68 -15.01
C PHE A 189 11.16 6.07 -14.42
N VAL A 190 12.01 6.87 -15.10
CA VAL A 190 12.35 8.23 -14.66
C VAL A 190 11.10 9.11 -14.59
N PHE A 191 10.21 9.01 -15.59
CA PHE A 191 8.96 9.76 -15.63
C PHE A 191 8.05 9.40 -14.44
N LEU A 192 7.78 8.11 -14.23
CA LEU A 192 6.94 7.66 -13.10
C LEU A 192 7.54 8.03 -11.74
N ALA A 193 8.86 7.85 -11.58
CA ALA A 193 9.57 8.22 -10.37
C ALA A 193 9.52 9.73 -10.12
N ALA A 194 9.73 10.55 -11.15
CA ALA A 194 9.66 12.01 -11.03
C ALA A 194 8.24 12.46 -10.61
N VAL A 195 7.19 11.91 -11.23
CA VAL A 195 5.82 12.25 -10.86
C VAL A 195 5.50 11.78 -9.44
N ALA A 196 5.88 10.56 -9.05
CA ALA A 196 5.64 10.04 -7.71
C ALA A 196 6.36 10.85 -6.62
N VAL A 197 7.60 11.27 -6.88
CA VAL A 197 8.45 11.97 -5.88
C VAL A 197 8.11 13.46 -5.81
N PHE A 198 8.06 14.14 -6.96
CA PHE A 198 7.97 15.60 -6.99
C PHE A 198 6.53 16.12 -7.05
N LEU A 199 5.63 15.38 -7.68
CA LEU A 199 4.30 15.90 -8.01
C LEU A 199 3.18 15.30 -7.16
N ALA A 200 3.26 14.03 -6.77
CA ALA A 200 2.21 13.37 -5.97
C ALA A 200 2.06 13.94 -4.54
N LYS A 201 2.95 14.83 -4.12
CA LYS A 201 2.87 15.64 -2.88
C LYS A 201 2.68 14.83 -1.59
N THR A 202 2.95 13.52 -1.58
CA THR A 202 2.75 12.67 -0.42
C THR A 202 4.08 12.11 0.10
N ARG A 203 4.38 12.38 1.37
CA ARG A 203 5.61 11.90 2.03
C ARG A 203 5.69 10.37 2.02
N THR A 204 4.54 9.70 2.19
CA THR A 204 4.44 8.25 2.19
C THR A 204 4.84 7.66 0.83
N ALA A 205 4.40 8.25 -0.29
CA ALA A 205 4.77 7.75 -1.62
C ALA A 205 6.28 7.87 -1.87
N VAL A 206 6.90 8.99 -1.47
CA VAL A 206 8.35 9.20 -1.59
C VAL A 206 9.12 8.16 -0.78
N LEU A 207 8.72 7.95 0.48
CA LEU A 207 9.35 6.95 1.35
C LEU A 207 9.23 5.54 0.77
N LEU A 208 8.02 5.15 0.33
CA LEU A 208 7.78 3.84 -0.27
C LEU A 208 8.55 3.65 -1.57
N PHE A 209 8.66 4.70 -2.41
CA PHE A 209 9.51 4.68 -3.60
C PHE A 209 10.97 4.40 -3.25
N VAL A 210 11.53 5.13 -2.29
CA VAL A 210 12.92 4.94 -1.84
C VAL A 210 13.14 3.53 -1.31
N LEU A 211 12.26 3.05 -0.42
CA LEU A 211 12.35 1.69 0.12
C LEU A 211 12.23 0.61 -0.97
N GLY A 212 11.28 0.78 -1.90
CA GLY A 212 11.08 -0.16 -3.01
C GLY A 212 12.24 -0.14 -4.00
N PHE A 213 12.74 1.03 -4.37
CA PHE A 213 13.91 1.18 -5.23
C PHE A 213 15.15 0.50 -4.62
N LEU A 214 15.39 0.72 -3.33
CA LEU A 214 16.47 0.06 -2.59
C LEU A 214 16.27 -1.46 -2.54
N ALA A 215 15.06 -1.94 -2.25
CA ALA A 215 14.78 -3.38 -2.21
C ALA A 215 15.09 -4.06 -3.55
N VAL A 216 14.64 -3.49 -4.69
CA VAL A 216 14.95 -4.00 -6.02
C VAL A 216 16.45 -3.99 -6.26
N THR A 217 17.10 -2.88 -5.97
CA THR A 217 18.53 -2.69 -6.21
C THR A 217 19.35 -3.69 -5.38
N LEU A 218 19.08 -3.81 -4.08
CA LEU A 218 19.79 -4.74 -3.19
C LEU A 218 19.58 -6.22 -3.56
N CYS A 219 18.36 -6.60 -3.98
CA CYS A 219 18.07 -7.96 -4.43
C CYS A 219 18.71 -8.31 -5.79
N SER A 220 19.08 -7.30 -6.58
CA SER A 220 19.65 -7.49 -7.91
C SER A 220 21.18 -7.42 -7.95
N ILE A 221 21.76 -6.72 -7.01
CA ILE A 221 23.22 -6.52 -6.94
C ILE A 221 23.86 -7.80 -6.39
N ARG A 222 24.85 -8.35 -7.12
CA ARG A 222 25.78 -9.31 -6.54
C ARG A 222 26.62 -8.58 -5.49
N TRP A 223 26.65 -9.08 -4.26
CA TRP A 223 27.45 -8.50 -3.18
C TRP A 223 28.91 -8.35 -3.64
N SER A 224 29.31 -7.13 -3.84
CA SER A 224 30.67 -6.74 -4.23
C SER A 224 31.05 -5.50 -3.43
N TRP A 225 32.31 -5.16 -3.39
CA TRP A 225 32.77 -3.92 -2.76
C TRP A 225 32.06 -2.67 -3.32
N LYS A 226 31.68 -2.68 -4.62
CA LYS A 226 30.91 -1.61 -5.28
C LYS A 226 29.51 -1.45 -4.68
N SER A 227 28.87 -2.55 -4.31
CA SER A 227 27.56 -2.54 -3.65
C SER A 227 27.65 -1.95 -2.24
N VAL A 228 28.71 -2.31 -1.50
CA VAL A 228 28.96 -1.76 -0.17
C VAL A 228 29.24 -0.26 -0.26
N LEU A 229 30.06 0.16 -1.24
CA LEU A 229 30.33 1.57 -1.50
C LEU A 229 29.05 2.34 -1.85
N PHE A 230 28.18 1.78 -2.72
CA PHE A 230 26.91 2.40 -3.08
C PHE A 230 26.02 2.61 -1.84
N ILE A 231 25.89 1.60 -0.99
CA ILE A 231 25.12 1.69 0.26
C ILE A 231 25.73 2.73 1.20
N ALA A 232 27.06 2.74 1.34
CA ALA A 232 27.75 3.70 2.19
C ALA A 232 27.55 5.14 1.70
N VAL A 233 27.69 5.39 0.40
CA VAL A 233 27.43 6.71 -0.21
C VAL A 233 25.97 7.11 -0.03
N PHE A 234 25.03 6.18 -0.20
CA PHE A 234 23.62 6.46 0.00
C PHE A 234 23.29 6.83 1.45
N ILE A 235 23.81 6.08 2.43
CA ILE A 235 23.66 6.39 3.86
C ILE A 235 24.31 7.73 4.19
N ALA A 236 25.52 7.99 3.68
CA ALA A 236 26.22 9.27 3.87
C ALA A 236 25.38 10.44 3.29
N SER A 237 24.81 10.27 2.09
CA SER A 237 23.94 11.29 1.47
C SER A 237 22.69 11.59 2.30
N ILE A 238 22.03 10.55 2.83
CA ILE A 238 20.88 10.72 3.74
C ILE A 238 21.31 11.43 5.03
N SER A 239 22.43 11.02 5.63
CA SER A 239 22.95 11.63 6.85
C SER A 239 23.33 13.09 6.66
N THR A 240 23.97 13.41 5.53
CA THR A 240 24.32 14.79 5.17
C THR A 240 23.07 15.64 4.95
N PHE A 241 22.08 15.09 4.23
CA PHE A 241 20.80 15.79 4.02
C PHE A 241 20.03 15.97 5.35
N TRP A 242 20.08 15.00 6.26
CA TRP A 242 19.50 15.12 7.59
C TRP A 242 20.14 16.27 8.37
N THR A 243 21.47 16.29 8.49
CA THR A 243 22.18 17.35 9.20
C THR A 243 21.95 18.72 8.58
N TYR A 244 21.95 18.80 7.24
CA TYR A 244 21.59 20.01 6.53
C TYR A 244 20.16 20.49 6.89
N ALA A 245 19.17 19.61 6.80
CA ALA A 245 17.76 19.95 7.02
C ALA A 245 17.49 20.41 8.47
N VAL A 246 18.09 19.74 9.46
CA VAL A 246 17.91 20.08 10.88
C VAL A 246 18.53 21.44 11.22
N ASN A 247 19.63 21.82 10.54
CA ASN A 247 20.32 23.09 10.76
C ASN A 247 19.74 24.27 9.94
N GLN A 248 18.73 24.01 9.08
CA GLN A 248 18.06 25.11 8.38
C GLN A 248 17.20 25.95 9.34
N PRO A 249 17.07 27.26 9.10
CA PRO A 249 16.11 28.09 9.82
C PRO A 249 14.70 27.50 9.66
N ARG A 250 13.92 27.55 10.74
CA ARG A 250 12.55 27.01 10.70
C ARG A 250 11.72 27.76 9.68
N PRO A 251 11.08 27.07 8.73
CA PRO A 251 10.11 27.69 7.85
C PRO A 251 8.95 28.32 8.67
N ALA A 252 8.47 29.48 8.25
CA ALA A 252 7.37 30.17 8.92
C ALA A 252 6.09 29.31 8.91
N THR A 253 5.90 28.50 7.87
CA THR A 253 4.81 27.52 7.76
C THR A 253 5.33 26.27 7.08
N CYS A 254 4.90 25.11 7.55
CA CYS A 254 5.12 23.84 6.88
C CYS A 254 3.96 23.46 5.93
N VAL A 255 2.92 24.29 5.90
CA VAL A 255 1.78 24.18 4.97
C VAL A 255 2.11 24.97 3.71
N VAL A 256 2.36 24.25 2.64
CA VAL A 256 2.64 24.87 1.34
C VAL A 256 1.32 25.27 0.69
N ASN A 257 1.11 26.57 0.54
CA ASN A 257 0.05 27.08 -0.33
C ASN A 257 0.43 26.73 -1.79
N GLU A 258 -0.29 25.79 -2.35
CA GLU A 258 0.06 24.97 -3.51
C GLU A 258 0.20 25.72 -4.84
N VAL A 259 -0.19 26.97 -4.87
CA VAL A 259 -0.44 27.70 -6.13
C VAL A 259 0.79 28.45 -6.67
N LYS A 260 1.85 28.64 -5.86
CA LYS A 260 2.96 29.55 -6.26
C LYS A 260 4.37 29.01 -6.13
N ALA A 261 4.60 27.80 -5.59
CA ALA A 261 5.93 27.29 -5.38
C ALA A 261 6.31 26.23 -6.43
N ALA A 262 7.55 26.23 -6.88
CA ALA A 262 8.05 25.21 -7.80
C ALA A 262 8.04 23.81 -7.12
N PRO A 263 7.83 22.72 -7.87
CA PRO A 263 7.75 21.38 -7.30
C PRO A 263 8.93 20.96 -6.40
N TRP A 264 10.15 21.37 -6.76
CA TRP A 264 11.36 21.11 -5.96
C TRP A 264 11.40 21.93 -4.66
N GLU A 265 10.87 23.15 -4.64
CA GLU A 265 10.76 23.98 -3.44
C GLU A 265 9.78 23.36 -2.46
N ILE A 266 8.67 22.83 -2.97
CA ILE A 266 7.67 22.10 -2.18
C ILE A 266 8.31 20.86 -1.56
N LEU A 267 9.04 20.07 -2.36
CA LEU A 267 9.70 18.87 -1.88
C LEU A 267 10.76 19.21 -0.81
N HIS A 268 11.59 20.19 -1.08
CA HIS A 268 12.62 20.66 -0.14
C HIS A 268 12.00 21.14 1.18
N LEU A 269 11.02 22.03 1.11
CA LEU A 269 10.33 22.56 2.29
C LEU A 269 9.69 21.41 3.11
N ARG A 270 9.00 20.48 2.47
CA ARG A 270 8.39 19.33 3.15
C ARG A 270 9.43 18.41 3.78
N ALA A 271 10.54 18.16 3.10
CA ALA A 271 11.61 17.34 3.65
C ALA A 271 12.24 18.01 4.88
N VAL A 272 12.57 19.31 4.80
CA VAL A 272 13.10 20.08 5.92
C VAL A 272 12.12 20.09 7.09
N CYS A 273 10.84 20.44 6.86
CA CYS A 273 9.81 20.42 7.89
C CYS A 273 9.70 19.05 8.56
N THR A 274 9.64 17.96 7.78
CA THR A 274 9.50 16.61 8.33
C THR A 274 10.69 16.24 9.22
N LEU A 275 11.92 16.53 8.77
CA LEU A 275 13.12 16.18 9.54
C LEU A 275 13.25 17.03 10.80
N GLN A 276 12.89 18.32 10.74
CA GLN A 276 12.86 19.17 11.93
C GLN A 276 11.81 18.73 12.93
N GLN A 277 10.62 18.32 12.47
CA GLN A 277 9.55 17.79 13.32
C GLN A 277 9.96 16.47 14.00
N VAL A 278 10.64 15.58 13.27
CA VAL A 278 11.18 14.34 13.86
C VAL A 278 12.24 14.67 14.93
N ASN A 279 13.11 15.66 14.67
CA ASN A 279 14.07 16.10 15.67
C ASN A 279 13.40 16.74 16.91
N ASP A 280 12.36 17.57 16.71
CA ASP A 280 11.58 18.15 17.79
C ASP A 280 10.92 17.08 18.67
N LEU A 281 10.35 16.02 18.07
CA LEU A 281 9.80 14.89 18.81
C LEU A 281 10.88 14.19 19.63
N ARG A 282 12.08 14.01 19.08
CA ARG A 282 13.24 13.43 19.78
C ARG A 282 13.67 14.29 20.98
N GLU A 283 13.58 15.61 20.85
CA GLU A 283 13.92 16.56 21.91
C GLU A 283 12.74 16.87 22.86
N GLY A 284 11.59 16.19 22.69
CA GLY A 284 10.39 16.35 23.53
C GLY A 284 9.62 17.66 23.28
N ARG A 285 9.94 18.39 22.21
CA ARG A 285 9.24 19.62 21.83
C ARG A 285 7.92 19.28 21.14
N ARG A 286 6.81 19.88 21.58
CA ARG A 286 5.48 19.69 20.97
C ARG A 286 5.29 20.66 19.82
N SER A 287 4.98 20.15 18.62
CA SER A 287 4.51 20.95 17.49
C SER A 287 2.96 20.95 17.46
N LYS A 288 2.38 22.09 17.05
CA LYS A 288 0.92 22.22 16.81
C LYS A 288 0.51 21.83 15.39
N ASP A 289 1.47 21.43 14.55
CA ASP A 289 1.27 21.05 13.16
C ASP A 289 0.74 19.61 13.02
N ASP A 290 0.48 19.15 11.78
CA ASP A 290 -0.02 17.81 11.46
C ASP A 290 0.74 16.67 12.16
N ASP A 291 2.06 16.80 12.33
CA ASP A 291 2.88 15.79 12.99
C ASP A 291 2.77 15.87 14.52
N GLY A 292 2.48 17.06 15.07
CA GLY A 292 2.10 17.23 16.46
C GLY A 292 0.77 16.55 16.77
N MET A 293 -0.22 16.67 15.89
CA MET A 293 -1.48 15.93 15.99
C MET A 293 -1.25 14.41 15.94
N ARG A 294 -0.36 13.92 15.06
CA ARG A 294 -0.05 12.48 15.00
C ARG A 294 0.62 11.97 16.27
N SER A 295 1.53 12.73 16.87
CA SER A 295 2.15 12.35 18.14
C SER A 295 1.13 12.27 19.26
N GLU A 296 0.15 13.17 19.29
CA GLU A 296 -0.97 13.17 20.22
C GLU A 296 -1.86 11.94 20.02
N ILE A 297 -2.22 11.64 18.74
CA ILE A 297 -2.98 10.43 18.38
C ILE A 297 -2.27 9.16 18.88
N TYR A 298 -0.97 9.06 18.61
CA TYR A 298 -0.20 7.88 18.97
C TYR A 298 -0.11 7.72 20.49
N ARG A 299 0.10 8.81 21.23
CA ARG A 299 0.15 8.79 22.69
C ARG A 299 -1.18 8.34 23.32
N ILE A 300 -2.30 8.93 22.88
CA ILE A 300 -3.63 8.58 23.37
C ILE A 300 -3.97 7.14 22.98
N THR A 301 -3.72 6.75 21.75
CA THR A 301 -3.99 5.39 21.26
C THR A 301 -3.14 4.35 21.99
N SER A 302 -1.88 4.64 22.29
CA SER A 302 -1.03 3.75 23.11
C SER A 302 -1.59 3.57 24.52
N GLY A 303 -2.15 4.62 25.12
CA GLY A 303 -2.87 4.53 26.40
C GLY A 303 -4.09 3.62 26.32
N ILE A 304 -4.86 3.69 25.22
CA ILE A 304 -6.01 2.80 25.00
C ILE A 304 -5.54 1.34 24.87
N ILE A 305 -4.48 1.10 24.07
CA ILE A 305 -3.92 -0.25 23.86
C ILE A 305 -3.47 -0.87 25.21
N SER A 306 -2.85 -0.08 26.08
CA SER A 306 -2.33 -0.59 27.37
C SER A 306 -3.39 -1.14 28.31
N GLU A 307 -4.66 -0.80 28.13
CA GLU A 307 -5.77 -1.30 28.95
C GLU A 307 -6.20 -2.72 28.57
N GLN A 308 -6.19 -3.04 27.26
CA GLN A 308 -6.54 -4.37 26.75
C GLN A 308 -5.57 -4.83 25.63
N PRO A 309 -4.29 -5.05 25.94
CA PRO A 309 -3.27 -5.26 24.90
C PRO A 309 -3.43 -6.58 24.13
N LEU A 310 -3.99 -7.63 24.74
CA LEU A 310 -4.06 -8.96 24.11
C LEU A 310 -5.27 -9.11 23.19
N LEU A 311 -6.45 -8.70 23.66
CA LEU A 311 -7.72 -8.95 22.98
C LEU A 311 -8.28 -7.72 22.26
N GLY A 312 -7.80 -6.51 22.62
CA GLY A 312 -8.32 -5.25 22.12
C GLY A 312 -9.73 -4.93 22.65
N HIS A 313 -10.31 -3.85 22.17
CA HIS A 313 -11.60 -3.32 22.60
C HIS A 313 -12.78 -3.69 21.65
N GLY A 314 -12.53 -4.54 20.65
CA GLY A 314 -13.50 -4.91 19.62
C GLY A 314 -13.46 -3.99 18.40
N ALA A 315 -13.92 -4.50 17.25
CA ALA A 315 -13.93 -3.75 16.01
C ALA A 315 -14.78 -2.47 16.10
N GLY A 316 -14.29 -1.38 15.52
CA GLY A 316 -14.95 -0.06 15.53
C GLY A 316 -14.78 0.73 16.83
N SER A 317 -14.13 0.18 17.84
CA SER A 317 -14.02 0.80 19.15
C SER A 317 -13.02 1.96 19.23
N TRP A 318 -12.03 2.00 18.34
CA TRP A 318 -11.00 3.03 18.40
C TRP A 318 -11.58 4.44 18.37
N MET A 319 -12.45 4.73 17.41
CA MET A 319 -12.97 6.09 17.20
C MET A 319 -13.76 6.63 18.39
N PRO A 320 -14.80 5.94 18.94
CA PRO A 320 -15.54 6.46 20.08
C PRO A 320 -14.70 6.56 21.36
N ILE A 321 -13.81 5.61 21.62
CA ILE A 321 -12.91 5.66 22.79
C ILE A 321 -11.92 6.82 22.64
N TYR A 322 -11.34 6.98 21.43
CA TYR A 322 -10.41 8.04 21.15
C TYR A 322 -11.05 9.43 21.30
N HIS A 323 -12.23 9.65 20.71
CA HIS A 323 -12.95 10.92 20.80
C HIS A 323 -13.28 11.29 22.25
N ALA A 324 -13.66 10.32 23.09
CA ALA A 324 -13.93 10.57 24.51
C ALA A 324 -12.68 11.07 25.23
N ARG A 325 -11.48 10.58 24.87
CA ARG A 325 -10.21 10.96 25.52
C ARG A 325 -9.53 12.19 24.91
N ALA A 326 -9.78 12.42 23.64
CA ALA A 326 -9.21 13.54 22.88
C ALA A 326 -10.13 14.76 22.85
N ASN A 327 -11.20 14.78 23.68
CA ASN A 327 -12.12 15.90 23.75
C ASN A 327 -11.40 17.20 24.11
N GLY A 328 -11.61 18.25 23.30
CA GLY A 328 -10.92 19.53 23.47
C GLY A 328 -9.49 19.60 22.93
N LEU A 329 -8.95 18.51 22.39
CA LEU A 329 -7.63 18.49 21.77
C LEU A 329 -7.71 18.75 20.25
N SER A 330 -6.59 19.17 19.66
CA SER A 330 -6.52 19.46 18.22
C SER A 330 -6.79 18.24 17.33
N SER A 331 -6.43 17.05 17.83
CA SER A 331 -6.65 15.77 17.15
C SER A 331 -8.02 15.13 17.43
N GLY A 332 -8.87 15.78 18.23
CA GLY A 332 -10.15 15.20 18.69
C GLY A 332 -11.17 14.86 17.60
N THR A 333 -10.99 15.38 16.39
CA THR A 333 -11.87 15.10 15.23
C THR A 333 -11.35 14.00 14.32
N MET A 334 -10.21 13.36 14.66
CA MET A 334 -9.62 12.34 13.81
C MET A 334 -10.44 11.04 13.80
N THR A 335 -10.59 10.46 12.61
CA THR A 335 -11.39 9.25 12.40
C THR A 335 -10.57 7.97 12.32
N THR A 336 -9.24 8.08 12.31
CA THR A 336 -8.31 6.95 12.27
C THR A 336 -7.02 7.28 13.04
N PRO A 337 -6.31 6.28 13.58
CA PRO A 337 -5.00 6.50 14.22
C PRO A 337 -3.87 6.73 13.20
N HIS A 338 -4.16 6.85 11.89
CA HIS A 338 -3.17 6.94 10.82
C HIS A 338 -2.10 5.85 10.85
N SER A 339 -2.44 4.70 11.38
CA SER A 339 -1.59 3.50 11.38
C SER A 339 -2.46 2.26 11.54
N ASP A 340 -2.34 1.30 10.61
CA ASP A 340 -3.04 0.01 10.73
C ASP A 340 -2.56 -0.76 11.95
N TYR A 341 -1.27 -0.68 12.31
CA TYR A 341 -0.73 -1.37 13.49
C TYR A 341 -1.42 -0.93 14.77
N LEU A 342 -1.57 0.39 14.95
CA LEU A 342 -2.25 0.95 16.12
C LEU A 342 -3.74 0.60 16.13
N LEU A 343 -4.37 0.60 14.95
CA LEU A 343 -5.77 0.25 14.81
C LEU A 343 -6.02 -1.22 15.18
N TYR A 344 -5.21 -2.14 14.63
CA TYR A 344 -5.32 -3.56 14.94
C TYR A 344 -5.04 -3.84 16.41
N LEU A 345 -4.02 -3.19 16.99
CA LEU A 345 -3.72 -3.33 18.42
C LEU A 345 -4.87 -2.84 19.30
N THR A 346 -5.48 -1.70 18.96
CA THR A 346 -6.58 -1.14 19.76
C THR A 346 -7.83 -2.00 19.66
N GLU A 347 -8.20 -2.43 18.45
CA GLU A 347 -9.49 -3.07 18.21
C GLU A 347 -9.44 -4.60 18.36
N LEU A 348 -8.36 -5.24 17.91
CA LEU A 348 -8.22 -6.71 17.89
C LEU A 348 -7.08 -7.22 18.79
N GLY A 349 -6.36 -6.31 19.43
CA GLY A 349 -5.23 -6.63 20.30
C GLY A 349 -4.03 -7.23 19.57
N LEU A 350 -3.07 -7.72 20.34
CA LEU A 350 -1.89 -8.42 19.81
C LEU A 350 -2.26 -9.65 18.96
N ILE A 351 -3.33 -10.34 19.31
CA ILE A 351 -3.80 -11.54 18.56
C ILE A 351 -4.21 -11.15 17.15
N GLY A 352 -4.97 -10.07 16.97
CA GLY A 352 -5.38 -9.57 15.64
C GLY A 352 -4.21 -9.04 14.83
N LEU A 353 -3.33 -8.27 15.47
CA LEU A 353 -2.11 -7.78 14.80
C LEU A 353 -1.22 -8.95 14.36
N PHE A 354 -1.04 -9.96 15.21
CA PHE A 354 -0.22 -11.12 14.88
C PHE A 354 -0.78 -11.90 13.69
N ALA A 355 -2.12 -12.04 13.60
CA ALA A 355 -2.76 -12.64 12.44
C ALA A 355 -2.47 -11.89 11.13
N LEU A 356 -2.48 -10.55 11.16
CA LEU A 356 -2.08 -9.72 10.02
C LEU A 356 -0.60 -9.94 9.65
N ILE A 357 0.29 -9.94 10.64
CA ILE A 357 1.73 -10.18 10.45
C ILE A 357 2.00 -11.57 9.86
N ILE A 358 1.22 -12.59 10.22
CA ILE A 358 1.32 -13.93 9.61
C ILE A 358 1.04 -13.88 8.11
N ILE A 359 0.05 -13.12 7.66
CA ILE A 359 -0.24 -12.96 6.22
C ILE A 359 0.97 -12.34 5.51
N TRP A 360 1.48 -11.22 6.02
CA TRP A 360 2.64 -10.53 5.43
C TRP A 360 3.91 -11.38 5.50
N GLY A 361 4.13 -12.08 6.62
CA GLY A 361 5.25 -13.02 6.77
C GLY A 361 5.18 -14.16 5.74
N GLN A 362 3.97 -14.68 5.48
CA GLN A 362 3.78 -15.69 4.45
C GLN A 362 4.02 -15.13 3.03
N GLN A 363 3.59 -13.91 2.75
CA GLN A 363 3.90 -13.23 1.48
C GLN A 363 5.42 -13.04 1.30
N ILE A 364 6.14 -12.60 2.34
CA ILE A 364 7.60 -12.47 2.31
C ILE A 364 8.25 -13.84 2.09
N ARG A 365 7.81 -14.87 2.80
CA ARG A 365 8.35 -16.24 2.64
C ARG A 365 8.20 -16.73 1.20
N VAL A 366 7.02 -16.56 0.61
CA VAL A 366 6.75 -16.91 -0.79
C VAL A 366 7.65 -16.11 -1.71
N SER A 367 7.72 -14.79 -1.51
CA SER A 367 8.56 -13.89 -2.29
C SER A 367 10.03 -14.33 -2.29
N VAL A 368 10.60 -14.58 -1.11
CA VAL A 368 12.01 -15.02 -0.98
C VAL A 368 12.23 -16.35 -1.69
N THR A 369 11.28 -17.27 -1.60
CA THR A 369 11.38 -18.56 -2.29
C THR A 369 11.35 -18.39 -3.81
N LEU A 370 10.48 -17.54 -4.33
CA LEU A 370 10.40 -17.24 -5.77
C LEU A 370 11.65 -16.49 -6.26
N LEU A 371 12.21 -15.58 -5.47
CA LEU A 371 13.43 -14.85 -5.80
C LEU A 371 14.66 -15.76 -5.92
N ARG A 372 14.68 -16.89 -5.21
CA ARG A 372 15.74 -17.89 -5.27
C ARG A 372 15.61 -18.86 -6.46
N SER A 373 14.51 -18.78 -7.20
CA SER A 373 14.29 -19.66 -8.36
C SER A 373 15.29 -19.37 -9.49
N ALA A 374 15.63 -20.40 -10.26
CA ALA A 374 16.40 -20.25 -11.48
C ALA A 374 15.60 -19.56 -12.60
N SER A 375 14.27 -19.67 -12.58
CA SER A 375 13.38 -19.07 -13.56
C SER A 375 13.28 -17.56 -13.37
N LEU A 376 13.56 -16.81 -14.43
CA LEU A 376 13.49 -15.34 -14.43
C LEU A 376 12.07 -14.84 -14.15
N SER A 377 11.06 -15.48 -14.74
CA SER A 377 9.65 -15.12 -14.53
C SER A 377 9.21 -15.34 -13.07
N LEU A 378 9.68 -16.41 -12.41
CA LEU A 378 9.41 -16.63 -10.99
C LEU A 378 10.10 -15.60 -10.10
N ARG A 379 11.34 -15.23 -10.43
CA ARG A 379 12.07 -14.17 -9.70
C ARG A 379 11.37 -12.82 -9.82
N GLN A 380 10.87 -12.49 -11.00
CA GLN A 380 10.10 -11.27 -11.21
C GLN A 380 8.82 -11.25 -10.36
N ARG A 381 8.05 -12.34 -10.37
CA ARG A 381 6.86 -12.47 -9.50
C ARG A 381 7.23 -12.38 -8.02
N GLY A 382 8.35 -12.98 -7.62
CA GLY A 382 8.89 -12.84 -6.27
C GLY A 382 9.19 -11.39 -5.90
N MET A 383 9.79 -10.62 -6.81
CA MET A 383 10.06 -9.20 -6.59
C MET A 383 8.77 -8.36 -6.54
N GLN A 384 7.81 -8.63 -7.41
CA GLN A 384 6.51 -7.97 -7.38
C GLN A 384 5.79 -8.19 -6.05
N LEU A 385 5.80 -9.44 -5.56
CA LEU A 385 5.20 -9.78 -4.27
C LEU A 385 5.93 -9.09 -3.11
N LEU A 386 7.27 -9.06 -3.14
CA LEU A 386 8.07 -8.37 -2.13
C LEU A 386 7.74 -6.89 -2.07
N LEU A 387 7.67 -6.24 -3.22
CA LEU A 387 7.35 -4.81 -3.30
C LEU A 387 5.93 -4.53 -2.80
N LEU A 388 4.93 -5.30 -3.21
CA LEU A 388 3.56 -5.16 -2.70
C LEU A 388 3.52 -5.31 -1.18
N THR A 389 4.16 -6.36 -0.65
CA THR A 389 4.19 -6.59 0.80
C THR A 389 4.93 -5.47 1.53
N LEU A 390 6.06 -4.99 0.98
CA LEU A 390 6.81 -3.86 1.53
C LEU A 390 5.96 -2.58 1.56
N PHE A 391 5.24 -2.30 0.47
CA PHE A 391 4.37 -1.13 0.39
C PHE A 391 3.18 -1.21 1.35
N MET A 392 2.60 -2.40 1.52
CA MET A 392 1.54 -2.63 2.50
C MET A 392 2.07 -2.47 3.93
N THR A 393 3.16 -3.13 4.28
CA THR A 393 3.71 -3.11 5.64
C THR A 393 4.26 -1.74 6.01
N ALA A 394 5.09 -1.13 5.19
CA ALA A 394 5.64 0.19 5.47
C ALA A 394 4.57 1.29 5.38
N GLY A 395 3.64 1.21 4.42
CA GLY A 395 2.54 2.15 4.29
C GLY A 395 1.58 2.10 5.49
N ALA A 396 1.36 0.94 6.08
CA ALA A 396 0.54 0.72 7.27
C ALA A 396 1.05 1.47 8.52
N PHE A 397 2.33 1.85 8.57
CA PHE A 397 2.85 2.68 9.67
C PHE A 397 2.34 4.11 9.62
N PHE A 398 2.16 4.65 8.42
CA PHE A 398 1.90 6.08 8.20
C PHE A 398 0.45 6.38 7.86
N ASN A 399 -0.32 5.35 7.49
CA ASN A 399 -1.73 5.46 7.15
C ASN A 399 -2.44 4.14 7.47
N ALA A 400 -3.74 4.22 7.75
CA ALA A 400 -4.59 3.04 7.91
C ALA A 400 -5.02 2.49 6.53
N ILE A 401 -4.04 2.04 5.72
CA ILE A 401 -4.24 1.67 4.32
C ILE A 401 -5.02 0.36 4.15
N MET A 402 -4.93 -0.54 5.12
CA MET A 402 -5.68 -1.80 5.08
C MET A 402 -7.12 -1.63 5.58
N ARG A 403 -7.36 -0.63 6.43
CA ARG A 403 -8.72 -0.23 6.84
C ARG A 403 -9.47 0.48 5.71
N ASP A 404 -8.79 1.34 4.95
CA ASP A 404 -9.42 2.01 3.82
C ASP A 404 -9.65 1.00 2.68
N ALA A 405 -10.92 0.68 2.43
CA ALA A 405 -11.31 -0.32 1.45
C ALA A 405 -10.75 -0.04 0.05
N VAL A 406 -10.60 1.23 -0.34
CA VAL A 406 -10.08 1.61 -1.66
C VAL A 406 -8.60 1.22 -1.81
N PHE A 407 -7.80 1.49 -0.77
CA PHE A 407 -6.38 1.09 -0.75
C PHE A 407 -6.24 -0.41 -0.66
N ALA A 408 -6.93 -1.04 0.29
CA ALA A 408 -6.85 -2.48 0.49
C ALA A 408 -7.23 -3.24 -0.78
N VAL A 409 -8.35 -2.90 -1.41
CA VAL A 409 -8.80 -3.52 -2.65
C VAL A 409 -7.80 -3.31 -3.79
N ALA A 410 -7.20 -2.11 -3.93
CA ALA A 410 -6.19 -1.87 -4.95
C ALA A 410 -4.99 -2.81 -4.78
N PHE A 411 -4.46 -2.95 -3.56
CA PHE A 411 -3.37 -3.88 -3.28
C PHE A 411 -3.76 -5.35 -3.51
N LEU A 412 -4.98 -5.76 -3.11
CA LEU A 412 -5.46 -7.14 -3.32
C LEU A 412 -5.63 -7.49 -4.79
N ILE A 413 -6.11 -6.54 -5.63
CA ILE A 413 -6.13 -6.72 -7.09
C ILE A 413 -4.72 -6.95 -7.61
N LEU A 414 -3.75 -6.12 -7.22
CA LEU A 414 -2.37 -6.24 -7.69
C LEU A 414 -1.68 -7.50 -7.15
N LEU A 415 -2.02 -7.98 -5.94
CA LEU A 415 -1.52 -9.26 -5.40
C LEU A 415 -1.92 -10.47 -6.25
N SER A 416 -2.99 -10.37 -7.05
CA SER A 416 -3.39 -11.44 -7.97
C SER A 416 -2.31 -11.72 -9.03
N ILE A 417 -1.52 -10.71 -9.43
CA ILE A 417 -0.46 -10.87 -10.44
C ILE A 417 0.61 -11.89 -9.99
N PRO A 418 1.27 -11.72 -8.84
CA PRO A 418 2.29 -12.67 -8.40
C PRO A 418 1.74 -13.96 -7.78
N LEU A 419 0.49 -13.98 -7.29
CA LEU A 419 -0.01 -15.08 -6.45
C LEU A 419 -1.00 -16.03 -7.13
N SER A 420 -1.74 -15.59 -8.18
CA SER A 420 -2.73 -16.48 -8.81
C SER A 420 -2.09 -17.74 -9.41
N GLY A 421 -2.71 -18.88 -9.13
CA GLY A 421 -2.24 -20.18 -9.58
C GLY A 421 -1.01 -20.74 -8.84
N LEU A 422 -0.54 -20.06 -7.79
CA LEU A 422 0.58 -20.50 -6.97
C LEU A 422 0.13 -21.64 -6.04
N ARG A 423 0.86 -22.75 -6.08
CA ARG A 423 0.62 -23.93 -5.25
C ARG A 423 1.84 -24.25 -4.39
N ARG A 424 1.59 -24.86 -3.26
CA ARG A 424 2.62 -25.48 -2.42
C ARG A 424 3.02 -26.85 -2.96
#